data_d15cd18d53aba183b7c451dc374d5a24
#
_entry.id   d15cd18d53aba183b7c451dc374d5a24
#
_cell.length_a   1.000
_cell.length_b   1.000
_cell.length_c   1.000
_cell.angle_alpha   90.00
_cell.angle_beta   90.00
_cell.angle_gamma   90.00
#
_symmetry.space_group_name_H-M   'P 1'
#
loop_
_entity.id
_entity.type
_entity.pdbx_description
1 polymer ?
#
loop_
_entity_poly.entity_id
_entity_poly.type
_entity_poly.pdbx_seq_one_letter_code
_entity_poly.pdbx_strand_id
1 'polypeptide(L)'
;VSARTDERRFSTPDMLTTERRLIAAAVGCADAGVGLADPQVVDVAIGQRPSMSDEQVEMVRQLCTSGRGVDLVEGVAGAGKTFALAAANQAWTESGHTVIGCALAAKAARQLQTDADIPSRTIDRLLIDLDRPERGGLAPNTVIVVDEAAMVGTRKVLRLLDHARQADAKVVLVGDPCQLPEIEAGGAFVGLRQRLSASYLADNR
;
A
#
# COMPACT_ATOMS: atom_id res chain seq x y z
N VAL A 1 4.84 3.53 -35.34
CA VAL A 1 3.76 2.52 -35.41
C VAL A 1 4.17 1.43 -34.42
N SER A 2 3.65 1.50 -33.20
CA SER A 2 3.90 0.50 -32.16
C SER A 2 2.94 -0.65 -32.37
N ALA A 3 3.45 -1.82 -32.73
CA ALA A 3 2.69 -3.05 -32.77
C ALA A 3 2.26 -3.41 -31.34
N ARG A 4 0.98 -3.26 -31.04
CA ARG A 4 0.36 -3.90 -29.87
C ARG A 4 0.40 -5.40 -30.13
N THR A 5 1.33 -6.10 -29.48
CA THR A 5 1.26 -7.55 -29.37
C THR A 5 0.00 -7.87 -28.57
N ASP A 6 -0.96 -8.50 -29.24
CA ASP A 6 -2.20 -9.01 -28.64
C ASP A 6 -1.84 -10.27 -27.81
N GLU A 7 -1.25 -10.06 -26.64
CA GLU A 7 -0.92 -11.14 -25.71
C GLU A 7 -2.21 -11.67 -25.10
N ARG A 8 -2.66 -12.82 -25.60
CA ARG A 8 -3.76 -13.55 -24.97
C ARG A 8 -3.36 -13.97 -23.57
N ARG A 9 -3.96 -13.32 -22.56
CA ARG A 9 -3.80 -13.69 -21.16
C ARG A 9 -4.81 -14.78 -20.82
N PHE A 10 -4.31 -15.92 -20.33
CA PHE A 10 -5.14 -17.00 -19.83
C PHE A 10 -5.23 -16.90 -18.30
N SER A 11 -6.44 -17.05 -17.76
CA SER A 11 -6.69 -17.08 -16.32
C SER A 11 -7.69 -18.19 -15.99
N THR A 12 -7.66 -18.68 -14.77
CA THR A 12 -8.66 -19.65 -14.30
C THR A 12 -9.92 -18.93 -13.84
N PRO A 13 -11.12 -19.55 -13.89
CA PRO A 13 -12.35 -18.98 -13.35
C PRO A 13 -12.22 -18.56 -11.89
N ASP A 14 -11.47 -19.32 -11.08
CA ASP A 14 -11.19 -19.01 -9.67
C ASP A 14 -10.37 -17.72 -9.54
N MET A 15 -9.34 -17.55 -10.36
CA MET A 15 -8.52 -16.32 -10.34
C MET A 15 -9.33 -15.09 -10.77
N LEU A 16 -10.15 -15.21 -11.81
CA LEU A 16 -11.04 -14.12 -12.23
C LEU A 16 -12.04 -13.73 -11.11
N THR A 17 -12.54 -14.71 -10.38
CA THR A 17 -13.40 -14.46 -9.21
C THR A 17 -12.63 -13.75 -8.10
N THR A 18 -11.42 -14.17 -7.83
CA THR A 18 -10.53 -13.56 -6.83
C THR A 18 -10.21 -12.10 -7.19
N GLU A 19 -9.89 -11.82 -8.44
CA GLU A 19 -9.62 -10.45 -8.93
C GLU A 19 -10.86 -9.56 -8.82
N ARG A 20 -12.04 -10.05 -9.18
CA ARG A 20 -13.29 -9.30 -9.03
C ARG A 20 -13.59 -8.97 -7.57
N ARG A 21 -13.40 -9.94 -6.67
CA ARG A 21 -13.56 -9.74 -5.23
C ARG A 21 -12.56 -8.70 -4.69
N LEU A 22 -11.30 -8.77 -5.11
CA LEU A 22 -10.27 -7.81 -4.74
C LEU A 22 -10.66 -6.38 -5.14
N ILE A 23 -11.06 -6.20 -6.40
CA ILE A 23 -11.47 -4.90 -6.91
C ILE A 23 -12.70 -4.39 -6.16
N ALA A 24 -13.70 -5.23 -5.95
CA ALA A 24 -14.91 -4.86 -5.21
C ALA A 24 -14.59 -4.48 -3.75
N ALA A 25 -13.69 -5.21 -3.09
CA ALA A 25 -13.25 -4.90 -1.73
C ALA A 25 -12.53 -3.54 -1.65
N ALA A 26 -11.62 -3.27 -2.59
CA ALA A 26 -10.85 -2.02 -2.61
C ALA A 26 -11.71 -0.80 -2.97
N VAL A 27 -12.59 -0.92 -3.98
CA VAL A 27 -13.50 0.15 -4.38
C VAL A 27 -14.56 0.41 -3.31
N GLY A 28 -15.07 -0.65 -2.66
CA GLY A 28 -16.11 -0.55 -1.63
C GLY A 28 -15.66 0.14 -0.33
N CYS A 29 -14.37 0.42 -0.15
CA CYS A 29 -13.85 1.17 0.99
C CYS A 29 -13.27 2.55 0.61
N ALA A 30 -13.76 3.13 -0.50
CA ALA A 30 -13.33 4.47 -0.94
C ALA A 30 -13.65 5.57 0.08
N ASP A 31 -14.75 5.43 0.81
CA ASP A 31 -15.23 6.40 1.80
C ASP A 31 -15.21 5.81 3.23
N ALA A 32 -14.22 4.97 3.54
CA ALA A 32 -14.16 4.25 4.82
C ALA A 32 -13.89 5.16 6.04
N GLY A 33 -13.32 6.34 5.84
CA GLY A 33 -12.99 7.28 6.93
C GLY A 33 -11.84 6.79 7.82
N VAL A 34 -10.93 5.97 7.30
CA VAL A 34 -9.84 5.34 8.06
C VAL A 34 -8.47 5.94 7.72
N GLY A 35 -7.52 5.83 8.65
CA GLY A 35 -6.15 6.30 8.47
C GLY A 35 -6.04 7.81 8.29
N LEU A 36 -6.95 8.57 8.90
CA LEU A 36 -6.95 10.02 8.89
C LEU A 36 -6.02 10.55 9.99
N ALA A 37 -4.97 11.26 9.58
CA ALA A 37 -4.09 11.98 10.49
C ALA A 37 -4.57 13.43 10.68
N ASP A 38 -4.19 14.05 11.80
CA ASP A 38 -4.45 15.47 12.03
C ASP A 38 -3.70 16.31 10.97
N PRO A 39 -4.39 17.19 10.22
CA PRO A 39 -3.76 18.00 9.18
C PRO A 39 -2.61 18.87 9.68
N GLN A 40 -2.65 19.35 10.92
CA GLN A 40 -1.54 20.12 11.50
C GLN A 40 -0.31 19.24 11.73
N VAL A 41 -0.51 18.01 12.18
CA VAL A 41 0.57 17.03 12.36
C VAL A 41 1.17 16.65 11.00
N VAL A 42 0.35 16.49 9.97
CA VAL A 42 0.81 16.24 8.60
C VAL A 42 1.70 17.38 8.11
N ASP A 43 1.27 18.63 8.28
CA ASP A 43 2.05 19.81 7.86
C ASP A 43 3.38 19.94 8.64
N VAL A 44 3.40 19.60 9.93
CA VAL A 44 4.63 19.54 10.74
C VAL A 44 5.58 18.46 10.22
N ALA A 45 5.09 17.24 9.97
CA ALA A 45 5.90 16.13 9.45
C ALA A 45 6.54 16.45 8.08
N ILE A 46 5.79 17.14 7.21
CA ILE A 46 6.30 17.64 5.92
C ILE A 46 7.33 18.76 6.15
N GLY A 47 7.03 19.74 6.98
CA GLY A 47 7.89 20.88 7.25
C GLY A 47 9.27 20.49 7.84
N GLN A 48 9.36 19.38 8.55
CA GLN A 48 10.61 18.82 9.05
C GLN A 48 11.49 18.20 7.95
N ARG A 49 10.99 18.09 6.73
CA ARG A 49 11.66 17.48 5.56
C ARG A 49 11.69 18.43 4.36
N PRO A 50 12.41 19.57 4.45
CA PRO A 50 12.39 20.61 3.41
C PRO A 50 12.97 20.16 2.06
N SER A 51 13.58 18.99 1.99
CA SER A 51 14.08 18.39 0.75
C SER A 51 13.05 17.53 0.01
N MET A 52 11.82 17.42 0.52
CA MET A 52 10.75 16.70 -0.19
C MET A 52 10.38 17.44 -1.49
N SER A 53 10.15 16.67 -2.56
CA SER A 53 9.57 17.21 -3.78
C SER A 53 8.08 17.49 -3.60
N ASP A 54 7.51 18.30 -4.51
CA ASP A 54 6.06 18.59 -4.49
C ASP A 54 5.23 17.31 -4.63
N GLU A 55 5.68 16.35 -5.45
CA GLU A 55 5.03 15.05 -5.61
C GLU A 55 5.04 14.23 -4.30
N GLN A 56 6.16 14.26 -3.56
CA GLN A 56 6.27 13.58 -2.27
C GLN A 56 5.38 14.24 -1.21
N VAL A 57 5.33 15.56 -1.18
CA VAL A 57 4.44 16.34 -0.29
C VAL A 57 2.97 15.99 -0.56
N GLU A 58 2.57 16.00 -1.83
CA GLU A 58 1.19 15.66 -2.23
C GLU A 58 0.85 14.21 -1.88
N MET A 59 1.76 13.26 -2.10
CA MET A 59 1.60 11.87 -1.70
C MET A 59 1.33 11.78 -0.18
N VAL A 60 2.13 12.42 0.66
CA VAL A 60 1.95 12.37 2.13
C VAL A 60 0.59 12.94 2.51
N ARG A 61 0.22 14.11 1.97
CA ARG A 61 -1.10 14.71 2.23
C ARG A 61 -2.23 13.77 1.83
N GLN A 62 -2.20 13.26 0.61
CA GLN A 62 -3.23 12.36 0.12
C GLN A 62 -3.34 11.11 0.99
N LEU A 63 -2.25 10.44 1.33
CA LEU A 63 -2.25 9.23 2.15
C LEU A 63 -2.85 9.48 3.54
N CYS A 64 -2.50 10.61 4.16
CA CYS A 64 -2.89 10.93 5.54
C CYS A 64 -4.28 11.55 5.66
N THR A 65 -4.88 12.06 4.56
CA THR A 65 -6.16 12.80 4.64
C THR A 65 -7.27 12.23 3.74
N SER A 66 -6.99 11.24 2.88
CA SER A 66 -7.98 10.69 1.95
C SER A 66 -9.15 9.99 2.64
N GLY A 67 -8.93 9.40 3.81
CA GLY A 67 -9.91 8.54 4.48
C GLY A 67 -10.26 7.24 3.75
N ARG A 68 -9.60 6.93 2.64
CA ARG A 68 -9.83 5.70 1.87
C ARG A 68 -9.29 4.50 2.64
N GLY A 69 -9.98 3.38 2.56
CA GLY A 69 -9.49 2.12 3.11
C GLY A 69 -8.32 1.51 2.32
N VAL A 70 -8.21 1.87 1.02
CA VAL A 70 -7.07 1.46 0.17
C VAL A 70 -6.57 2.66 -0.62
N ASP A 71 -5.28 2.97 -0.49
CA ASP A 71 -4.56 3.91 -1.33
C ASP A 71 -3.45 3.22 -2.12
N LEU A 72 -3.19 3.74 -3.32
CA LEU A 72 -2.10 3.29 -4.19
C LEU A 72 -1.04 4.36 -4.30
N VAL A 73 0.22 3.94 -4.22
CA VAL A 73 1.39 4.76 -4.52
C VAL A 73 2.17 4.11 -5.65
N GLU A 74 2.32 4.84 -6.73
CA GLU A 74 3.17 4.45 -7.86
C GLU A 74 4.43 5.31 -7.88
N GLY A 75 5.57 4.70 -8.08
CA GLY A 75 6.79 5.47 -8.25
C GLY A 75 7.92 4.59 -8.75
N VAL A 76 8.73 5.16 -9.61
CA VAL A 76 9.92 4.50 -10.12
C VAL A 76 10.95 4.23 -9.01
N ALA A 77 11.89 3.32 -9.25
CA ALA A 77 12.99 3.10 -8.32
C ALA A 77 13.79 4.40 -8.12
N GLY A 78 14.07 4.75 -6.86
CA GLY A 78 14.80 5.98 -6.53
C GLY A 78 13.95 7.26 -6.40
N ALA A 79 12.65 7.23 -6.68
CA ALA A 79 11.75 8.40 -6.55
C ALA A 79 11.51 8.86 -5.09
N GLY A 80 12.18 8.27 -4.11
CA GLY A 80 12.08 8.66 -2.70
C GLY A 80 10.78 8.26 -2.01
N LYS A 81 10.11 7.21 -2.49
CA LYS A 81 8.88 6.67 -1.86
C LYS A 81 9.04 6.45 -0.36
N THR A 82 10.13 5.80 0.03
CA THR A 82 10.39 5.46 1.44
C THR A 82 10.61 6.71 2.30
N PHE A 83 11.22 7.75 1.75
CA PHE A 83 11.40 9.04 2.43
C PHE A 83 10.05 9.74 2.68
N ALA A 84 9.15 9.72 1.70
CA ALA A 84 7.80 10.24 1.88
C ALA A 84 6.96 9.37 2.84
N LEU A 85 7.12 8.04 2.80
CA LEU A 85 6.48 7.14 3.76
C LEU A 85 6.94 7.37 5.20
N ALA A 86 8.20 7.76 5.43
CA ALA A 86 8.67 8.14 6.76
C ALA A 86 7.94 9.37 7.32
N ALA A 87 7.61 10.35 6.47
CA ALA A 87 6.80 11.50 6.88
C ALA A 87 5.34 11.10 7.18
N ALA A 88 4.75 10.25 6.33
CA ALA A 88 3.41 9.75 6.56
C ALA A 88 3.33 8.88 7.82
N ASN A 89 4.33 8.02 8.08
CA ASN A 89 4.44 7.24 9.31
C ASN A 89 4.46 8.11 10.55
N GLN A 90 5.28 9.17 10.55
CA GLN A 90 5.32 10.12 11.65
C GLN A 90 3.94 10.76 11.86
N ALA A 91 3.32 11.27 10.80
CA ALA A 91 2.01 11.90 10.89
C ALA A 91 0.93 10.97 11.45
N TRP A 92 0.88 9.72 11.00
CA TRP A 92 -0.05 8.73 11.52
C TRP A 92 0.22 8.38 12.99
N THR A 93 1.49 8.13 13.33
CA THR A 93 1.86 7.74 14.70
C THR A 93 1.56 8.85 15.70
N GLU A 94 1.90 10.10 15.38
CA GLU A 94 1.60 11.26 16.20
C GLU A 94 0.09 11.56 16.27
N SER A 95 -0.70 11.10 15.28
CA SER A 95 -2.16 11.14 15.28
C SER A 95 -2.83 9.92 15.94
N GLY A 96 -2.07 9.04 16.60
CA GLY A 96 -2.58 7.92 17.38
C GLY A 96 -2.87 6.64 16.59
N HIS A 97 -2.34 6.52 15.36
CA HIS A 97 -2.41 5.29 14.58
C HIS A 97 -1.26 4.33 14.88
N THR A 98 -1.53 3.03 14.77
CA THR A 98 -0.50 1.99 14.71
C THR A 98 -0.13 1.74 13.26
N VAL A 99 1.13 1.95 12.89
CA VAL A 99 1.60 1.71 11.52
C VAL A 99 2.41 0.41 11.48
N ILE A 100 2.07 -0.48 10.56
CA ILE A 100 2.80 -1.73 10.31
C ILE A 100 3.16 -1.85 8.84
N GLY A 101 4.37 -2.33 8.55
CA GLY A 101 4.86 -2.54 7.21
C GLY A 101 4.91 -4.01 6.82
N CYS A 102 4.75 -4.28 5.54
CA CYS A 102 5.08 -5.59 5.00
C CYS A 102 5.61 -5.50 3.56
N ALA A 103 6.35 -6.52 3.16
CA ALA A 103 6.83 -6.70 1.79
C ALA A 103 6.90 -8.18 1.45
N LEU A 104 7.07 -8.52 0.17
CA LEU A 104 7.18 -9.91 -0.27
C LEU A 104 8.47 -10.55 0.28
N ALA A 105 9.60 -9.85 0.17
CA ALA A 105 10.91 -10.33 0.62
C ALA A 105 11.30 -9.76 1.99
N ALA A 106 11.95 -10.59 2.83
CA ALA A 106 12.45 -10.15 4.14
C ALA A 106 13.48 -9.01 4.04
N LYS A 107 14.22 -8.92 2.93
CA LYS A 107 15.15 -7.81 2.69
C LYS A 107 14.39 -6.50 2.49
N ALA A 108 13.35 -6.49 1.65
CA ALA A 108 12.51 -5.31 1.42
C ALA A 108 11.79 -4.87 2.70
N ALA A 109 11.26 -5.81 3.48
CA ALA A 109 10.65 -5.50 4.78
C ALA A 109 11.65 -4.84 5.74
N ARG A 110 12.89 -5.34 5.82
CA ARG A 110 13.94 -4.71 6.65
C ARG A 110 14.30 -3.31 6.14
N GLN A 111 14.36 -3.13 4.81
CA GLN A 111 14.64 -1.83 4.20
C GLN A 111 13.54 -0.82 4.56
N LEU A 112 12.26 -1.20 4.41
CA LEU A 112 11.12 -0.37 4.81
C LEU A 112 11.20 0.03 6.28
N GLN A 113 11.54 -0.93 7.16
CA GLN A 113 11.70 -0.65 8.59
C GLN A 113 12.84 0.34 8.87
N THR A 114 13.98 0.18 8.21
CA THR A 114 15.15 1.03 8.46
C THR A 114 14.94 2.44 7.90
N ASP A 115 14.37 2.57 6.71
CA ASP A 115 14.34 3.82 5.97
C ASP A 115 13.07 4.65 6.25
N ALA A 116 11.96 4.00 6.61
CA ALA A 116 10.71 4.68 6.92
C ALA A 116 10.31 4.60 8.41
N ASP A 117 11.13 3.95 9.24
CA ASP A 117 10.84 3.71 10.67
C ASP A 117 9.48 3.01 10.90
N ILE A 118 9.07 2.14 9.95
CA ILE A 118 7.82 1.38 10.03
C ILE A 118 8.15 -0.05 10.47
N PRO A 119 7.68 -0.54 11.64
CA PRO A 119 7.86 -1.93 12.05
C PRO A 119 7.36 -2.89 10.99
N SER A 120 8.26 -3.66 10.36
CA SER A 120 7.96 -4.38 9.13
C SER A 120 8.32 -5.87 9.18
N ARG A 121 7.57 -6.67 8.44
CA ARG A 121 7.78 -8.13 8.28
C ARG A 121 7.38 -8.57 6.87
N THR A 122 7.59 -9.84 6.52
CA THR A 122 7.07 -10.37 5.26
C THR A 122 5.55 -10.44 5.28
N ILE A 123 4.90 -10.25 4.12
CA ILE A 123 3.44 -10.34 4.02
C ILE A 123 2.92 -11.72 4.43
N ASP A 124 3.66 -12.80 4.11
CA ASP A 124 3.30 -14.14 4.53
C ASP A 124 3.29 -14.28 6.06
N ARG A 125 4.30 -13.71 6.73
CA ARG A 125 4.35 -13.71 8.19
C ARG A 125 3.20 -12.91 8.80
N LEU A 126 2.89 -11.74 8.23
CA LEU A 126 1.77 -10.92 8.67
C LEU A 126 0.45 -11.69 8.55
N LEU A 127 0.18 -12.29 7.38
CA LEU A 127 -1.05 -13.05 7.13
C LEU A 127 -1.18 -14.28 8.06
N ILE A 128 -0.07 -15.01 8.31
CA ILE A 128 -0.06 -16.12 9.29
C ILE A 128 -0.43 -15.63 10.69
N ASP A 129 0.07 -14.47 11.11
CA ASP A 129 -0.24 -13.91 12.42
C ASP A 129 -1.70 -13.43 12.49
N LEU A 130 -2.24 -12.83 11.42
CA LEU A 130 -3.64 -12.36 11.35
C LEU A 130 -4.66 -13.50 11.30
N ASP A 131 -4.32 -14.64 10.68
CA ASP A 131 -5.20 -15.80 10.61
C ASP A 131 -5.32 -16.56 11.95
N ARG A 132 -4.58 -16.16 12.97
CA ARG A 132 -4.61 -16.79 14.29
C ARG A 132 -5.57 -16.05 15.23
N PRO A 133 -6.74 -16.64 15.55
CA PRO A 133 -7.74 -15.99 16.40
C PRO A 133 -7.19 -15.56 17.77
N GLU A 134 -6.26 -16.35 18.32
CA GLU A 134 -5.61 -16.10 19.61
C GLU A 134 -4.73 -14.84 19.63
N ARG A 135 -4.39 -14.27 18.47
CA ARG A 135 -3.60 -13.04 18.35
C ARG A 135 -4.44 -11.77 18.24
N GLY A 136 -5.77 -11.89 18.24
CA GLY A 136 -6.69 -10.76 18.29
C GLY A 136 -6.82 -9.94 17.01
N GLY A 137 -6.16 -10.35 15.90
CA GLY A 137 -6.23 -9.62 14.62
C GLY A 137 -5.47 -8.30 14.59
N LEU A 138 -5.96 -7.34 13.81
CA LEU A 138 -5.43 -5.97 13.74
C LEU A 138 -6.00 -5.11 14.88
N ALA A 139 -5.15 -4.27 15.46
CA ALA A 139 -5.63 -3.26 16.41
C ALA A 139 -6.48 -2.18 15.69
N PRO A 140 -7.40 -1.51 16.40
CA PRO A 140 -8.07 -0.34 15.86
C PRO A 140 -7.07 0.73 15.40
N ASN A 141 -7.48 1.57 14.45
CA ASN A 141 -6.64 2.63 13.89
C ASN A 141 -5.29 2.13 13.33
N THR A 142 -5.29 0.94 12.73
CA THR A 142 -4.07 0.41 12.08
C THR A 142 -3.96 0.91 10.64
N VAL A 143 -2.76 1.31 10.25
CA VAL A 143 -2.36 1.56 8.85
C VAL A 143 -1.35 0.49 8.43
N ILE A 144 -1.62 -0.20 7.33
CA ILE A 144 -0.76 -1.25 6.78
C ILE A 144 -0.09 -0.72 5.51
N VAL A 145 1.23 -0.64 5.50
CA VAL A 145 2.02 -0.27 4.31
C VAL A 145 2.58 -1.53 3.67
N VAL A 146 2.21 -1.79 2.42
CA VAL A 146 2.72 -2.92 1.62
C VAL A 146 3.71 -2.38 0.60
N ASP A 147 4.99 -2.61 0.81
CA ASP A 147 6.02 -2.25 -0.17
C ASP A 147 6.21 -3.35 -1.21
N GLU A 148 6.70 -2.98 -2.40
CA GLU A 148 6.80 -3.86 -3.56
C GLU A 148 5.46 -4.55 -3.92
N ALA A 149 4.34 -3.85 -3.68
CA ALA A 149 2.99 -4.41 -3.83
C ALA A 149 2.69 -4.92 -5.26
N ALA A 150 3.38 -4.40 -6.28
CA ALA A 150 3.27 -4.87 -7.66
C ALA A 150 3.72 -6.34 -7.84
N MET A 151 4.53 -6.86 -6.90
CA MET A 151 5.03 -8.25 -6.93
C MET A 151 4.19 -9.20 -6.05
N VAL A 152 3.23 -8.68 -5.29
CA VAL A 152 2.41 -9.48 -4.37
C VAL A 152 1.21 -10.09 -5.10
N GLY A 153 1.07 -11.41 -5.00
CA GLY A 153 -0.03 -12.13 -5.65
C GLY A 153 -1.42 -11.73 -5.17
N THR A 154 -2.38 -11.75 -6.09
CA THR A 154 -3.77 -11.29 -5.89
C THR A 154 -4.45 -11.90 -4.66
N ARG A 155 -4.23 -13.20 -4.39
CA ARG A 155 -4.84 -13.87 -3.23
C ARG A 155 -4.33 -13.34 -1.89
N LYS A 156 -3.03 -12.99 -1.81
CA LYS A 156 -2.43 -12.42 -0.58
C LYS A 156 -2.97 -11.02 -0.33
N VAL A 157 -3.05 -10.19 -1.39
CA VAL A 157 -3.62 -8.84 -1.27
C VAL A 157 -5.08 -8.91 -0.84
N LEU A 158 -5.90 -9.79 -1.46
CA LEU A 158 -7.30 -9.96 -1.07
C LEU A 158 -7.45 -10.37 0.40
N ARG A 159 -6.67 -11.37 0.88
CA ARG A 159 -6.69 -11.77 2.30
C ARG A 159 -6.33 -10.61 3.23
N LEU A 160 -5.32 -9.82 2.87
CA LEU A 160 -4.93 -8.65 3.65
C LEU A 160 -6.05 -7.62 3.71
N LEU A 161 -6.72 -7.34 2.59
CA LEU A 161 -7.87 -6.42 2.54
C LEU A 161 -9.06 -6.95 3.34
N ASP A 162 -9.31 -8.26 3.34
CA ASP A 162 -10.38 -8.85 4.14
C ASP A 162 -10.12 -8.64 5.64
N HIS A 163 -8.88 -8.85 6.14
CA HIS A 163 -8.49 -8.54 7.52
C HIS A 163 -8.57 -7.03 7.83
N ALA A 164 -8.09 -6.18 6.93
CA ALA A 164 -8.10 -4.73 7.11
C ALA A 164 -9.53 -4.19 7.24
N ARG A 165 -10.45 -4.66 6.38
CA ARG A 165 -11.88 -4.28 6.44
C ARG A 165 -12.57 -4.71 7.74
N GLN A 166 -12.22 -5.88 8.28
CA GLN A 166 -12.78 -6.36 9.55
C GLN A 166 -12.35 -5.51 10.75
N ALA A 167 -11.21 -4.84 10.65
CA ALA A 167 -10.62 -4.04 11.71
C ALA A 167 -10.72 -2.52 11.45
N ASP A 168 -11.44 -2.08 10.43
CA ASP A 168 -11.47 -0.70 9.97
C ASP A 168 -10.05 -0.10 9.82
N ALA A 169 -9.14 -0.89 9.24
CA ALA A 169 -7.76 -0.52 9.00
C ALA A 169 -7.56 -0.02 7.57
N LYS A 170 -6.60 0.88 7.40
CA LYS A 170 -6.15 1.40 6.10
C LYS A 170 -5.06 0.52 5.51
N VAL A 171 -5.07 0.31 4.19
CA VAL A 171 -4.00 -0.35 3.44
C VAL A 171 -3.43 0.60 2.40
N VAL A 172 -2.12 0.78 2.41
CA VAL A 172 -1.36 1.55 1.42
C VAL A 172 -0.52 0.57 0.61
N LEU A 173 -0.82 0.45 -0.67
CA LEU A 173 -0.10 -0.41 -1.61
C LEU A 173 0.92 0.43 -2.38
N VAL A 174 2.20 0.20 -2.14
CA VAL A 174 3.31 0.93 -2.75
C VAL A 174 4.00 0.03 -3.76
N GLY A 175 4.11 0.47 -5.01
CA GLY A 175 4.71 -0.34 -6.05
C GLY A 175 5.33 0.48 -7.18
N ASP A 176 6.14 -0.19 -7.97
CA ASP A 176 6.68 0.32 -9.22
C ASP A 176 6.06 -0.51 -10.35
N PRO A 177 5.21 0.09 -11.19
CA PRO A 177 4.56 -0.63 -12.28
C PRO A 177 5.53 -1.08 -13.39
N CYS A 178 6.78 -0.57 -13.40
CA CYS A 178 7.83 -0.95 -14.34
C CYS A 178 8.71 -2.10 -13.84
N GLN A 179 8.56 -2.49 -12.56
CA GLN A 179 9.25 -3.67 -12.03
C GLN A 179 8.62 -4.97 -12.56
N LEU A 180 9.34 -6.07 -12.37
CA LEU A 180 8.92 -7.41 -12.83
C LEU A 180 7.49 -7.71 -12.34
N PRO A 181 6.65 -8.29 -13.24
CA PRO A 181 5.30 -8.69 -12.86
C PRO A 181 5.35 -9.77 -11.77
N GLU A 182 4.22 -9.93 -11.11
CA GLU A 182 4.01 -10.92 -10.06
C GLU A 182 4.52 -12.30 -10.44
N ILE A 183 5.19 -12.96 -9.50
CA ILE A 183 5.60 -14.37 -9.63
C ILE A 183 4.38 -15.29 -9.45
N GLU A 184 3.39 -14.84 -8.67
CA GLU A 184 2.11 -15.55 -8.47
C GLU A 184 1.05 -15.01 -9.44
N ALA A 185 0.08 -15.85 -9.81
CA ALA A 185 -0.96 -15.49 -10.76
C ALA A 185 -1.81 -14.29 -10.30
N GLY A 186 -2.12 -13.40 -11.22
CA GLY A 186 -3.02 -12.25 -11.05
C GLY A 186 -2.32 -10.89 -11.11
N GLY A 187 -3.00 -9.87 -11.62
CA GLY A 187 -2.55 -8.50 -11.76
C GLY A 187 -3.13 -7.57 -10.71
N ALA A 188 -3.04 -7.91 -9.40
CA ALA A 188 -3.70 -7.17 -8.33
C ALA A 188 -3.43 -5.67 -8.40
N PHE A 189 -2.16 -5.28 -8.39
CA PHE A 189 -1.75 -3.88 -8.40
C PHE A 189 -2.19 -3.16 -9.69
N VAL A 190 -1.96 -3.80 -10.84
CA VAL A 190 -2.37 -3.25 -12.15
C VAL A 190 -3.90 -3.14 -12.27
N GLY A 191 -4.62 -4.14 -11.79
CA GLY A 191 -6.10 -4.13 -11.79
C GLY A 191 -6.68 -3.04 -10.89
N LEU A 192 -6.08 -2.79 -9.74
CA LEU A 192 -6.47 -1.73 -8.80
C LEU A 192 -6.13 -0.33 -9.36
N ARG A 193 -4.95 -0.16 -9.96
CA ARG A 193 -4.51 1.07 -10.61
C ARG A 193 -5.50 1.59 -11.66
N GLN A 194 -6.18 0.70 -12.38
CA GLN A 194 -7.17 1.10 -13.39
C GLN A 194 -8.48 1.65 -12.78
N ARG A 195 -8.67 1.50 -11.47
CA ARG A 195 -9.94 1.80 -10.78
C ARG A 195 -9.82 2.72 -9.57
N LEU A 196 -8.65 2.80 -8.99
CA LEU A 196 -8.35 3.70 -7.88
C LEU A 196 -7.38 4.77 -8.37
N SER A 197 -7.55 6.00 -7.86
CA SER A 197 -6.56 7.05 -8.06
C SER A 197 -5.29 6.69 -7.31
N ALA A 198 -4.15 6.74 -7.99
CA ALA A 198 -2.83 6.52 -7.39
C ALA A 198 -2.09 7.84 -7.20
N SER A 199 -1.32 7.98 -6.12
CA SER A 199 -0.28 9.01 -6.01
C SER A 199 0.91 8.58 -6.85
N TYR A 200 1.43 9.47 -7.67
CA TYR A 200 2.51 9.17 -8.61
C TYR A 200 3.79 9.92 -8.26
N LEU A 201 4.91 9.22 -8.22
CA LEU A 201 6.24 9.76 -7.98
C LEU A 201 7.13 9.45 -9.20
N ALA A 202 7.41 10.46 -10.02
CA ALA A 202 8.26 10.34 -11.21
C ALA A 202 9.68 10.87 -10.98
N ASP A 203 9.84 11.78 -10.01
CA ASP A 203 11.05 12.56 -9.86
C ASP A 203 12.18 11.71 -9.29
N ASN A 204 13.20 11.46 -10.12
CA ASN A 204 14.46 10.83 -9.74
C ASN A 204 15.46 11.95 -9.43
N ARG A 205 15.71 12.20 -8.16
CA ARG A 205 16.81 13.09 -7.72
C ARG A 205 18.09 12.31 -7.43
#